data_0bd4365c3cf35e7f2d8cb6d734dbe2dd
#
_entry.id   0bd4365c3cf35e7f2d8cb6d734dbe2dd
#
_cell.length_a   1.000
_cell.length_b   1.000
_cell.length_c   1.000
_cell.angle_alpha   90.00
_cell.angle_beta   90.00
_cell.angle_gamma   90.00
#
_symmetry.space_group_name_H-M   'P 1'
#
loop_
_entity.id
_entity.type
_entity.pdbx_description
1 polymer ?
#
loop_
_entity_poly.entity_id
_entity_poly.type
_entity_poly.pdbx_seq_one_letter_code
_entity_poly.pdbx_strand_id
1 'polypeptide(L)'
;LTADTGVTVTAGGHTITAGGLTVTAGNVAFRENHPVIRHQGAETTLADDTAIITGAFIKTQILKMTPGDARSKATDTAANLVSALSLTSNGDSVDFSIINLSTTTDHILTVTGGTGVTLVGAMTFDPHVAGEDTSGSSMLRLRRTGATAVTIYRLT
;
A
#
# COMPACT_ATOMS: atom_id res chain seq x y z
N LEU A 1 11.30 22.01 20.81
CA LEU A 1 10.38 23.13 20.93
C LEU A 1 9.10 22.62 21.59
N THR A 2 8.79 23.14 22.76
CA THR A 2 7.52 22.85 23.44
C THR A 2 6.67 24.13 23.36
N ALA A 3 5.50 24.03 22.77
CA ALA A 3 4.55 25.14 22.67
C ALA A 3 3.21 24.70 23.25
N ASP A 4 2.72 25.41 24.25
CA ASP A 4 1.45 25.13 24.92
C ASP A 4 0.24 25.64 24.11
N THR A 5 0.45 26.63 23.26
CA THR A 5 -0.61 27.27 22.44
C THR A 5 -0.44 27.09 20.93
N GLY A 6 0.55 26.35 20.50
CA GLY A 6 0.83 26.08 19.09
C GLY A 6 2.05 26.79 18.55
N VAL A 7 2.48 26.36 17.37
CA VAL A 7 3.57 26.95 16.59
C VAL A 7 2.99 27.52 15.30
N THR A 8 3.16 28.82 15.08
CA THR A 8 2.79 29.46 13.82
C THR A 8 4.07 29.79 13.04
N VAL A 9 4.16 29.28 11.82
CA VAL A 9 5.21 29.63 10.86
C VAL A 9 4.59 30.47 9.75
N THR A 10 4.86 31.75 9.73
CA THR A 10 4.23 32.72 8.79
C THR A 10 4.93 32.80 7.44
N ALA A 11 6.20 32.41 7.38
CA ALA A 11 6.98 32.39 6.14
C ALA A 11 8.12 31.34 6.23
N GLY A 12 8.58 30.87 5.07
CA GLY A 12 9.75 29.98 4.97
C GLY A 12 9.51 28.50 5.26
N GLY A 13 8.31 28.12 5.67
CA GLY A 13 7.97 26.74 5.94
C GLY A 13 8.62 26.13 7.20
N HIS A 14 8.27 24.90 7.51
CA HIS A 14 8.83 24.12 8.61
C HIS A 14 9.42 22.82 8.06
N THR A 15 10.68 22.54 8.36
CA THR A 15 11.35 21.32 7.94
C THR A 15 11.54 20.40 9.15
N ILE A 16 11.06 19.18 9.03
CA ILE A 16 11.30 18.10 10.01
C ILE A 16 12.30 17.13 9.37
N THR A 17 13.54 17.14 9.87
CA THR A 17 14.65 16.37 9.31
C THR A 17 14.70 14.92 9.79
N ALA A 18 14.08 14.64 10.94
CA ALA A 18 13.99 13.30 11.50
C ALA A 18 12.73 13.14 12.37
N GLY A 19 12.24 11.92 12.52
CA GLY A 19 11.13 11.59 13.42
C GLY A 19 9.72 11.81 12.87
N GLY A 20 9.55 12.55 11.79
CA GLY A 20 8.24 12.79 11.19
C GLY A 20 7.33 13.73 12.00
N LEU A 21 6.14 13.98 11.49
CA LEU A 21 5.07 14.76 12.12
C LEU A 21 3.99 13.79 12.65
N THR A 22 3.73 13.81 13.96
CA THR A 22 2.61 13.10 14.57
C THR A 22 1.56 14.11 15.01
N VAL A 23 0.34 13.93 14.53
CA VAL A 23 -0.83 14.72 14.96
C VAL A 23 -1.71 13.81 15.82
N THR A 24 -1.72 14.03 17.13
CA THR A 24 -2.44 13.18 18.10
C THR A 24 -3.91 13.56 18.22
N ALA A 25 -4.26 14.79 17.90
CA ALA A 25 -5.64 15.27 17.88
C ALA A 25 -5.80 16.39 16.86
N GLY A 26 -6.99 16.52 16.27
CA GLY A 26 -7.27 17.51 15.22
C GLY A 26 -6.95 17.01 13.83
N ASN A 27 -6.92 17.91 12.87
CA ASN A 27 -6.73 17.61 11.46
C ASN A 27 -5.46 18.22 10.92
N VAL A 28 -4.84 17.54 9.94
CA VAL A 28 -3.84 18.17 9.06
C VAL A 28 -4.60 18.69 7.84
N ALA A 29 -4.72 20.03 7.73
CA ALA A 29 -5.35 20.68 6.59
C ALA A 29 -4.28 21.15 5.59
N PHE A 30 -4.40 20.71 4.36
CA PHE A 30 -3.63 21.24 3.22
C PHE A 30 -4.53 22.22 2.48
N ARG A 31 -4.05 23.47 2.29
CA ARG A 31 -4.83 24.48 1.58
C ARG A 31 -4.90 24.16 0.08
N GLU A 32 -5.97 24.65 -0.54
CA GLU A 32 -6.16 24.55 -1.99
C GLU A 32 -4.96 25.15 -2.75
N ASN A 33 -4.71 24.62 -3.94
CA ASN A 33 -3.63 25.00 -4.87
C ASN A 33 -2.19 24.63 -4.41
N HIS A 34 -2.03 23.86 -3.34
CA HIS A 34 -0.74 23.32 -2.95
C HIS A 34 -0.77 21.79 -3.02
N PRO A 35 -0.06 21.18 -3.95
CA PRO A 35 -0.01 19.73 -4.05
C PRO A 35 0.68 19.14 -2.81
N VAL A 36 0.14 18.03 -2.30
CA VAL A 36 0.84 17.23 -1.30
C VAL A 36 1.83 16.34 -2.05
N ILE A 37 3.09 16.72 -2.04
CA ILE A 37 4.15 15.92 -2.63
C ILE A 37 4.56 14.86 -1.61
N ARG A 38 4.38 13.60 -1.97
CA ARG A 38 4.88 12.45 -1.21
C ARG A 38 6.12 11.91 -1.89
N HIS A 39 7.20 11.75 -1.13
CA HIS A 39 8.33 10.99 -1.64
C HIS A 39 7.99 9.50 -1.57
N GLN A 40 7.88 8.86 -2.71
CA GLN A 40 7.64 7.44 -2.85
C GLN A 40 8.95 6.74 -3.22
N GLY A 41 9.20 5.58 -2.65
CA GLY A 41 10.31 4.72 -3.06
C GLY A 41 10.16 4.23 -4.50
N ALA A 42 11.21 3.66 -5.05
CA ALA A 42 11.12 3.00 -6.34
C ALA A 42 10.06 1.89 -6.30
N GLU A 43 9.34 1.73 -7.40
CA GLU A 43 8.38 0.63 -7.55
C GLU A 43 9.03 -0.75 -7.39
N THR A 44 8.30 -1.71 -6.87
CA THR A 44 8.79 -3.09 -6.74
C THR A 44 8.26 -3.94 -7.88
N THR A 45 9.18 -4.58 -8.61
CA THR A 45 8.82 -5.65 -9.55
C THR A 45 8.82 -6.98 -8.79
N LEU A 46 7.64 -7.61 -8.70
CA LEU A 46 7.51 -8.95 -8.14
C LEU A 46 8.05 -9.97 -9.14
N ALA A 47 8.85 -10.91 -8.65
CA ALA A 47 9.36 -12.00 -9.48
C ALA A 47 8.21 -12.92 -9.93
N ASP A 48 8.35 -13.54 -11.11
CA ASP A 48 7.38 -14.53 -11.62
C ASP A 48 7.64 -15.91 -11.01
N ASP A 49 7.43 -15.99 -9.70
CA ASP A 49 7.65 -17.17 -8.86
C ASP A 49 6.55 -17.27 -7.78
N THR A 50 6.75 -18.12 -6.79
CA THR A 50 5.87 -18.30 -5.63
C THR A 50 6.24 -17.44 -4.42
N ALA A 51 7.21 -16.53 -4.53
CA ALA A 51 7.62 -15.66 -3.44
C ALA A 51 6.45 -14.79 -2.94
N ILE A 52 6.42 -14.56 -1.62
CA ILE A 52 5.34 -13.84 -0.95
C ILE A 52 5.46 -12.32 -1.11
N ILE A 53 4.33 -11.63 -1.01
CA ILE A 53 4.27 -10.16 -0.94
C ILE A 53 4.59 -9.75 0.49
N THR A 54 5.78 -9.20 0.71
CA THR A 54 6.25 -8.76 2.03
C THR A 54 5.84 -7.33 2.36
N GLY A 55 5.91 -6.95 3.64
CA GLY A 55 5.71 -5.56 4.05
C GLY A 55 6.76 -4.60 3.44
N ALA A 56 7.98 -5.07 3.17
CA ALA A 56 9.00 -4.28 2.49
C ALA A 56 8.57 -3.90 1.06
N PHE A 57 7.92 -4.82 0.34
CA PHE A 57 7.36 -4.53 -0.98
C PHE A 57 6.19 -3.54 -0.89
N ILE A 58 5.28 -3.74 0.07
CA ILE A 58 4.13 -2.83 0.27
C ILE A 58 4.58 -1.39 0.58
N LYS A 59 5.70 -1.20 1.28
CA LYS A 59 6.28 0.14 1.53
C LYS A 59 6.57 0.94 0.27
N THR A 60 6.85 0.29 -0.84
CA THR A 60 7.09 0.99 -2.11
C THR A 60 5.81 1.52 -2.76
N GLN A 61 4.65 1.08 -2.27
CA GLN A 61 3.30 1.49 -2.68
C GLN A 61 2.90 1.10 -4.11
N ILE A 62 3.83 0.74 -4.97
CA ILE A 62 3.55 0.25 -6.32
C ILE A 62 4.25 -1.10 -6.51
N LEU A 63 3.46 -2.14 -6.65
CA LEU A 63 3.90 -3.49 -6.95
C LEU A 63 3.46 -3.83 -8.36
N LYS A 64 4.39 -4.24 -9.20
CA LYS A 64 4.11 -4.66 -10.59
C LYS A 64 4.65 -6.05 -10.85
N MET A 65 4.00 -6.78 -11.73
CA MET A 65 4.42 -8.11 -12.18
C MET A 65 4.05 -8.31 -13.64
N THR A 66 4.88 -9.04 -14.35
CA THR A 66 4.55 -9.59 -15.68
C THR A 66 4.51 -11.10 -15.55
N PRO A 67 3.37 -11.70 -15.17
CA PRO A 67 3.29 -13.15 -15.05
C PRO A 67 3.41 -13.80 -16.42
N GLY A 68 4.18 -14.91 -16.50
CA GLY A 68 4.32 -15.73 -17.70
C GLY A 68 3.25 -16.82 -17.80
N ASP A 69 2.34 -16.90 -16.82
CA ASP A 69 1.21 -17.82 -16.70
C ASP A 69 0.29 -17.31 -15.61
N ALA A 70 -0.86 -17.95 -15.34
CA ALA A 70 -1.66 -17.64 -14.17
C ALA A 70 -0.85 -17.84 -12.90
N ARG A 71 -0.81 -16.83 -12.02
CA ARG A 71 0.00 -16.82 -10.79
C ARG A 71 -0.83 -16.50 -9.57
N SER A 72 -0.47 -17.16 -8.48
CA SER A 72 -0.97 -16.84 -7.15
C SER A 72 0.18 -16.36 -6.26
N LYS A 73 0.01 -15.20 -5.62
CA LYS A 73 0.96 -14.61 -4.67
C LYS A 73 0.32 -14.52 -3.30
N ALA A 74 0.87 -15.23 -2.32
CA ALA A 74 0.44 -15.06 -0.95
C ALA A 74 1.05 -13.76 -0.35
N THR A 75 0.33 -13.10 0.54
CA THR A 75 0.94 -12.09 1.39
C THR A 75 1.74 -12.76 2.50
N ASP A 76 2.67 -12.02 3.10
CA ASP A 76 3.30 -12.43 4.36
C ASP A 76 2.25 -12.56 5.47
N THR A 77 2.63 -13.10 6.62
CA THR A 77 1.75 -13.18 7.79
C THR A 77 1.38 -11.78 8.28
N ALA A 78 0.20 -11.63 8.87
CA ALA A 78 -0.22 -10.36 9.44
C ALA A 78 0.77 -9.81 10.48
N ALA A 79 1.38 -10.66 11.31
CA ALA A 79 2.39 -10.25 12.29
C ALA A 79 3.60 -9.60 11.62
N ASN A 80 4.12 -10.22 10.54
CA ASN A 80 5.24 -9.68 9.78
C ASN A 80 4.87 -8.37 9.08
N LEU A 81 3.67 -8.30 8.49
CA LEU A 81 3.18 -7.08 7.84
C LEU A 81 3.03 -5.92 8.83
N VAL A 82 2.42 -6.15 10.00
CA VAL A 82 2.27 -5.16 11.07
C VAL A 82 3.63 -4.64 11.51
N SER A 83 4.60 -5.53 11.75
CA SER A 83 5.97 -5.16 12.15
C SER A 83 6.70 -4.38 11.06
N ALA A 84 6.73 -4.92 9.83
CA ALA A 84 7.45 -4.31 8.73
C ALA A 84 6.90 -2.94 8.34
N LEU A 85 5.58 -2.74 8.40
CA LEU A 85 4.92 -1.47 8.07
C LEU A 85 4.83 -0.50 9.25
N SER A 86 5.34 -0.91 10.44
CA SER A 86 5.30 -0.12 11.68
C SER A 86 3.87 0.32 12.06
N LEU A 87 2.89 -0.57 11.87
CA LEU A 87 1.51 -0.30 12.26
C LEU A 87 1.37 -0.53 13.78
N THR A 88 1.20 0.54 14.54
CA THR A 88 1.24 0.50 16.01
C THR A 88 -0.14 0.37 16.66
N SER A 89 -1.17 0.88 15.97
CA SER A 89 -2.54 0.93 16.50
C SER A 89 -3.54 0.27 15.56
N ASN A 90 -4.63 -0.26 16.12
CA ASN A 90 -5.74 -0.73 15.30
C ASN A 90 -6.34 0.46 14.53
N GLY A 91 -6.54 0.26 13.24
CA GLY A 91 -6.97 1.33 12.33
C GLY A 91 -5.83 1.93 11.50
N ASP A 92 -4.56 1.78 11.91
CA ASP A 92 -3.43 2.18 11.06
C ASP A 92 -3.54 1.49 9.72
N SER A 93 -3.29 2.22 8.66
CA SER A 93 -3.45 1.70 7.30
C SER A 93 -2.41 2.25 6.34
N VAL A 94 -2.17 1.49 5.28
CA VAL A 94 -1.32 1.86 4.15
C VAL A 94 -2.00 1.49 2.85
N ASP A 95 -1.95 2.40 1.89
CA ASP A 95 -2.46 2.17 0.54
C ASP A 95 -1.31 1.78 -0.38
N PHE A 96 -1.59 0.84 -1.29
CA PHE A 96 -0.65 0.40 -2.30
C PHE A 96 -1.40 -0.11 -3.52
N SER A 97 -0.72 -0.15 -4.66
CA SER A 97 -1.29 -0.64 -5.92
C SER A 97 -0.61 -1.93 -6.34
N ILE A 98 -1.38 -2.82 -6.94
CA ILE A 98 -0.86 -3.99 -7.66
C ILE A 98 -1.19 -3.83 -9.14
N ILE A 99 -0.21 -4.08 -9.99
CA ILE A 99 -0.31 -3.94 -11.44
C ILE A 99 0.14 -5.24 -12.10
N ASN A 100 -0.75 -5.86 -12.86
CA ASN A 100 -0.45 -6.95 -13.76
C ASN A 100 -0.09 -6.36 -15.14
N LEU A 101 1.17 -6.50 -15.53
CA LEU A 101 1.71 -5.97 -16.79
C LEU A 101 1.64 -6.97 -17.96
N SER A 102 1.08 -8.17 -17.76
CA SER A 102 0.93 -9.12 -18.84
C SER A 102 -0.06 -8.60 -19.89
N THR A 103 0.17 -8.94 -21.13
CA THR A 103 -0.73 -8.68 -22.27
C THR A 103 -1.39 -9.96 -22.79
N THR A 104 -1.22 -11.07 -22.09
CA THR A 104 -1.80 -12.38 -22.45
C THR A 104 -2.99 -12.67 -21.55
N THR A 105 -4.14 -12.94 -22.15
CA THR A 105 -5.46 -13.05 -21.49
C THR A 105 -5.49 -14.00 -20.29
N ASP A 106 -4.78 -15.13 -20.34
CA ASP A 106 -4.82 -16.15 -19.29
C ASP A 106 -3.81 -15.91 -18.16
N HIS A 107 -2.97 -14.88 -18.26
CA HIS A 107 -1.94 -14.57 -17.28
C HIS A 107 -2.49 -13.75 -16.11
N ILE A 108 -3.42 -14.31 -15.38
CA ILE A 108 -4.10 -13.68 -14.25
C ILE A 108 -3.21 -13.73 -13.00
N LEU A 109 -3.09 -12.61 -12.30
CA LEU A 109 -2.45 -12.55 -10.99
C LEU A 109 -3.51 -12.61 -9.88
N THR A 110 -3.41 -13.60 -9.00
CA THR A 110 -4.27 -13.74 -7.82
C THR A 110 -3.49 -13.48 -6.55
N VAL A 111 -4.00 -12.64 -5.66
CA VAL A 111 -3.43 -12.45 -4.33
C VAL A 111 -4.20 -13.27 -3.31
N THR A 112 -3.47 -14.01 -2.48
CA THR A 112 -4.01 -14.79 -1.37
C THR A 112 -3.50 -14.28 -0.03
N GLY A 113 -4.28 -14.45 1.04
CA GLY A 113 -3.91 -14.00 2.38
C GLY A 113 -2.95 -14.97 3.06
N GLY A 114 -1.87 -14.47 3.65
CA GLY A 114 -1.07 -15.21 4.62
C GLY A 114 -1.81 -15.36 5.96
N THR A 115 -1.19 -16.04 6.92
CA THR A 115 -1.78 -16.25 8.25
C THR A 115 -2.15 -14.93 8.92
N GLY A 116 -3.40 -14.81 9.38
CA GLY A 116 -3.94 -13.61 10.03
C GLY A 116 -4.33 -12.47 9.07
N VAL A 117 -4.23 -12.69 7.75
CA VAL A 117 -4.64 -11.73 6.73
C VAL A 117 -6.03 -12.08 6.21
N THR A 118 -6.97 -11.14 6.34
CA THR A 118 -8.30 -11.23 5.73
C THR A 118 -8.32 -10.40 4.45
N LEU A 119 -8.87 -10.96 3.37
CA LEU A 119 -9.04 -10.27 2.09
C LEU A 119 -10.50 -9.91 1.87
N VAL A 120 -10.77 -8.68 1.42
CA VAL A 120 -12.12 -8.16 1.13
C VAL A 120 -12.15 -7.59 -0.28
N GLY A 121 -13.02 -8.13 -1.11
CA GLY A 121 -13.13 -7.86 -2.53
C GLY A 121 -12.41 -8.93 -3.38
N ALA A 122 -12.60 -8.86 -4.69
CA ALA A 122 -11.92 -9.77 -5.62
C ALA A 122 -10.42 -9.45 -5.67
N MET A 123 -9.57 -10.43 -5.40
CA MET A 123 -8.11 -10.28 -5.38
C MET A 123 -7.45 -10.89 -6.62
N THR A 124 -8.17 -10.84 -7.73
CA THR A 124 -7.68 -11.21 -9.07
C THR A 124 -7.40 -9.94 -9.87
N PHE A 125 -6.29 -9.90 -10.55
CA PHE A 125 -5.82 -8.80 -11.39
C PHE A 125 -5.63 -9.36 -12.79
N ASP A 126 -6.55 -9.02 -13.68
CA ASP A 126 -6.52 -9.46 -15.05
C ASP A 126 -5.34 -8.82 -15.80
N PRO A 127 -4.81 -9.44 -16.85
CA PRO A 127 -3.78 -8.83 -17.68
C PRO A 127 -4.35 -7.63 -18.44
N HIS A 128 -3.49 -6.68 -18.79
CA HIS A 128 -3.86 -5.55 -19.64
C HIS A 128 -3.79 -5.96 -21.10
N VAL A 129 -4.89 -6.42 -21.65
CA VAL A 129 -5.02 -6.82 -23.06
C VAL A 129 -5.53 -5.64 -23.88
N ALA A 130 -4.82 -5.29 -24.95
CA ALA A 130 -5.21 -4.20 -25.82
C ALA A 130 -6.57 -4.48 -26.48
N GLY A 131 -7.50 -3.53 -26.36
CA GLY A 131 -8.85 -3.65 -26.91
C GLY A 131 -9.87 -4.30 -25.96
N GLU A 132 -9.47 -4.78 -24.80
CA GLU A 132 -10.36 -5.27 -23.75
C GLU A 132 -10.44 -4.26 -22.60
N ASP A 133 -11.64 -4.13 -22.02
CA ASP A 133 -11.89 -3.28 -20.85
C ASP A 133 -11.49 -4.04 -19.56
N THR A 134 -10.24 -4.49 -19.50
CA THR A 134 -9.69 -5.21 -18.35
C THR A 134 -8.79 -4.31 -17.54
N SER A 135 -9.08 -4.17 -16.24
CA SER A 135 -8.24 -3.42 -15.32
C SER A 135 -7.13 -4.32 -14.77
N GLY A 136 -5.94 -4.27 -15.37
CA GLY A 136 -4.74 -4.93 -14.88
C GLY A 136 -4.19 -4.36 -13.58
N SER A 137 -4.85 -3.38 -12.98
CA SER A 137 -4.38 -2.70 -11.76
C SER A 137 -5.51 -2.45 -10.78
N SER A 138 -5.17 -2.37 -9.51
CA SER A 138 -6.10 -1.96 -8.47
C SER A 138 -5.37 -1.33 -7.28
N MET A 139 -6.05 -0.39 -6.64
CA MET A 139 -5.63 0.15 -5.36
C MET A 139 -6.15 -0.73 -4.24
N LEU A 140 -5.29 -1.05 -3.31
CA LEU A 140 -5.56 -1.84 -2.12
C LEU A 140 -5.27 -1.01 -0.87
N ARG A 141 -6.03 -1.26 0.18
CA ARG A 141 -5.75 -0.73 1.53
C ARG A 141 -5.52 -1.86 2.49
N LEU A 142 -4.34 -1.94 3.07
CA LEU A 142 -4.08 -2.78 4.22
C LEU A 142 -4.38 -1.99 5.50
N ARG A 143 -5.24 -2.54 6.36
CA ARG A 143 -5.62 -1.95 7.65
C ARG A 143 -5.34 -2.94 8.78
N ARG A 144 -4.64 -2.49 9.82
CA ARG A 144 -4.46 -3.27 11.05
C ARG A 144 -5.78 -3.41 11.79
N THR A 145 -6.13 -4.65 12.16
CA THR A 145 -7.33 -4.99 12.95
C THR A 145 -6.99 -5.63 14.28
N GLY A 146 -5.73 -6.05 14.47
CA GLY A 146 -5.23 -6.63 15.71
C GLY A 146 -3.71 -6.69 15.72
N ALA A 147 -3.10 -7.14 16.80
CA ALA A 147 -1.65 -7.28 16.92
C ALA A 147 -1.05 -8.20 15.84
N THR A 148 -1.77 -9.24 15.47
CA THR A 148 -1.40 -10.24 14.46
C THR A 148 -2.50 -10.43 13.42
N ALA A 149 -3.30 -9.38 13.19
CA ALA A 149 -4.42 -9.40 12.26
C ALA A 149 -4.45 -8.13 11.41
N VAL A 150 -4.61 -8.32 10.10
CA VAL A 150 -4.83 -7.24 9.14
C VAL A 150 -5.94 -7.61 8.17
N THR A 151 -6.61 -6.60 7.63
CA THR A 151 -7.55 -6.77 6.53
C THR A 151 -7.04 -5.97 5.33
N ILE A 152 -7.05 -6.58 4.15
CA ILE A 152 -6.71 -5.94 2.88
C ILE A 152 -8.02 -5.79 2.09
N TYR A 153 -8.34 -4.55 1.76
CA TYR A 153 -9.52 -4.19 0.99
C TYR A 153 -9.10 -3.84 -0.44
N ARG A 154 -9.84 -4.34 -1.43
CA ARG A 154 -9.76 -3.79 -2.79
C ARG A 154 -10.65 -2.56 -2.85
N LEU A 155 -10.10 -1.43 -3.26
CA LEU A 155 -10.80 -0.14 -3.29
C LEU A 155 -11.39 0.19 -4.66
N THR A 156 -10.83 -0.38 -5.73
CA THR A 156 -11.26 -0.17 -7.13
C THR A 156 -11.02 -1.43 -7.93
#